data_9dac3cfe292b8421a32f8690d23685f4
#
_entry.id   9dac3cfe292b8421a32f8690d23685f4
#
_cell.length_a   1.000
_cell.length_b   1.000
_cell.length_c   1.000
_cell.angle_alpha   90.00
_cell.angle_beta   90.00
_cell.angle_gamma   90.00
#
_symmetry.space_group_name_H-M   'P 1'
#
loop_
_entity.id
_entity.type
_entity.pdbx_description
1 polymer ?
#
loop_
_entity_poly.entity_id
_entity_poly.type
_entity_poly.pdbx_seq_one_letter_code
_entity_poly.pdbx_strand_id
1 'polypeptide(L)'
;AKAKQYPLPNVEEFPKEELLTYEKEVMGIYVSGHPLEEYVALMKKNCTCISTDFAAEEEQEDNSVTDGERVVIGGLLVNKIVKTTKNNTMMAIASIEDLYGTVEIIVFPQTYEKKKHLLVEGSKVFVKGRAQTEDNKAGKVICQDIIPFDRIPCELWIRFANKEAYLAVEKKLLQQVVSEDGTDTICIYLEQEHQVKKLPRSYETNARRL
;
A
#
# COMPACT_ATOMS: atom_id res chain seq x y z
N ALA A 1 18.97 -45.89 -22.07
CA ALA A 1 17.89 -45.18 -22.75
C ALA A 1 18.08 -43.70 -22.53
N LYS A 2 18.30 -42.90 -23.62
CA LYS A 2 18.37 -41.44 -23.55
C LYS A 2 16.94 -40.90 -23.29
N ALA A 3 16.77 -40.14 -22.22
CA ALA A 3 15.52 -39.44 -21.94
C ALA A 3 15.21 -38.50 -23.12
N LYS A 4 14.02 -38.61 -23.69
CA LYS A 4 13.52 -37.63 -24.69
C LYS A 4 13.32 -36.30 -23.98
N GLN A 5 14.15 -35.29 -24.28
CA GLN A 5 13.93 -33.93 -23.88
C GLN A 5 12.85 -33.34 -24.81
N TYR A 6 11.68 -33.08 -24.27
CA TYR A 6 10.65 -32.34 -24.97
C TYR A 6 10.96 -30.84 -24.81
N PRO A 7 10.95 -30.04 -25.91
CA PRO A 7 11.11 -28.60 -25.79
C PRO A 7 9.93 -28.03 -24.98
N LEU A 8 10.25 -27.21 -23.98
CA LEU A 8 9.22 -26.48 -23.24
C LEU A 8 8.53 -25.48 -24.18
N PRO A 9 7.20 -25.33 -24.09
CA PRO A 9 6.50 -24.33 -24.88
C PRO A 9 7.00 -22.94 -24.52
N ASN A 10 7.18 -22.08 -25.54
CA ASN A 10 7.50 -20.68 -25.33
C ASN A 10 6.21 -19.93 -25.02
N VAL A 11 5.85 -19.85 -23.73
CA VAL A 11 4.69 -19.10 -23.21
C VAL A 11 5.20 -17.86 -22.51
N GLU A 12 4.43 -16.78 -22.58
CA GLU A 12 4.71 -15.57 -21.81
C GLU A 12 4.60 -15.88 -20.31
N GLU A 13 5.47 -15.25 -19.52
CA GLU A 13 5.45 -15.34 -18.06
C GLU A 13 4.19 -14.64 -17.52
N PHE A 14 3.69 -15.12 -16.38
CA PHE A 14 2.57 -14.46 -15.70
C PHE A 14 2.92 -13.04 -15.28
N PRO A 15 1.96 -12.10 -15.29
CA PRO A 15 2.14 -10.79 -14.66
C PRO A 15 2.63 -10.95 -13.21
N LYS A 16 3.53 -10.07 -12.76
CA LYS A 16 4.15 -10.17 -11.43
C LYS A 16 3.13 -10.33 -10.29
N GLU A 17 1.99 -9.62 -10.36
CA GLU A 17 0.94 -9.73 -9.32
C GLU A 17 0.28 -11.12 -9.29
N GLU A 18 0.03 -11.73 -10.45
CA GLU A 18 -0.51 -13.09 -10.53
C GLU A 18 0.49 -14.12 -10.03
N LEU A 19 1.77 -13.98 -10.43
CA LEU A 19 2.85 -14.85 -9.98
C LEU A 19 2.96 -14.85 -8.44
N LEU A 20 2.99 -13.66 -7.83
CA LEU A 20 3.04 -13.51 -6.38
C LEU A 20 1.80 -14.09 -5.68
N THR A 21 0.62 -13.96 -6.32
CA THR A 21 -0.61 -14.58 -5.80
C THR A 21 -0.51 -16.10 -5.78
N TYR A 22 -0.04 -16.71 -6.88
CA TYR A 22 0.16 -18.16 -6.96
C TYR A 22 1.25 -18.66 -6.01
N GLU A 23 2.36 -17.91 -5.85
CA GLU A 23 3.39 -18.25 -4.87
C GLU A 23 2.82 -18.30 -3.45
N LYS A 24 2.06 -17.29 -3.05
CA LYS A 24 1.42 -17.25 -1.73
C LYS A 24 0.41 -18.36 -1.54
N GLU A 25 -0.40 -18.67 -2.57
CA GLU A 25 -1.43 -19.72 -2.51
C GLU A 25 -0.81 -21.12 -2.41
N VAL A 26 0.24 -21.40 -3.18
CA VAL A 26 0.84 -22.75 -3.27
C VAL A 26 1.89 -22.99 -2.19
N MET A 27 2.74 -22.00 -1.91
CA MET A 27 3.90 -22.11 -1.00
C MET A 27 3.69 -21.44 0.35
N GLY A 28 2.66 -20.60 0.49
CA GLY A 28 2.40 -19.83 1.70
C GLY A 28 3.29 -18.60 1.88
N ILE A 29 4.28 -18.41 1.01
CA ILE A 29 5.26 -17.30 1.06
C ILE A 29 5.42 -16.68 -0.33
N TYR A 30 5.93 -15.45 -0.37
CA TYR A 30 6.38 -14.78 -1.60
C TYR A 30 7.85 -15.10 -1.84
N VAL A 31 8.22 -15.50 -3.07
CA VAL A 31 9.60 -15.87 -3.46
C VAL A 31 10.17 -14.86 -4.46
N SER A 32 9.38 -14.45 -5.45
CA SER A 32 9.82 -13.56 -6.53
C SER A 32 9.78 -12.08 -6.18
N GLY A 33 9.43 -11.74 -4.92
CA GLY A 33 9.31 -10.37 -4.41
C GLY A 33 8.11 -10.23 -3.49
N HIS A 34 7.84 -9.02 -3.03
CA HIS A 34 6.69 -8.75 -2.16
C HIS A 34 5.70 -7.79 -2.86
N PRO A 35 4.36 -7.99 -2.73
CA PRO A 35 3.36 -7.12 -3.36
C PRO A 35 3.45 -5.64 -2.95
N LEU A 36 4.15 -5.35 -1.86
CA LEU A 36 4.32 -3.99 -1.32
C LEU A 36 5.66 -3.34 -1.70
N GLU A 37 6.55 -4.01 -2.44
CA GLU A 37 7.87 -3.47 -2.81
C GLU A 37 7.78 -2.11 -3.53
N GLU A 38 6.87 -1.98 -4.48
CA GLU A 38 6.67 -0.73 -5.23
C GLU A 38 6.07 0.40 -4.39
N TYR A 39 5.47 0.07 -3.21
CA TYR A 39 4.83 1.02 -2.31
C TYR A 39 5.71 1.45 -1.13
N VAL A 40 6.96 1.00 -1.06
CA VAL A 40 7.89 1.32 0.06
C VAL A 40 8.01 2.82 0.29
N ALA A 41 8.18 3.62 -0.76
CA ALA A 41 8.29 5.07 -0.64
C ALA A 41 6.98 5.72 -0.14
N LEU A 42 5.83 5.21 -0.61
CA LEU A 42 4.51 5.65 -0.18
C LEU A 42 4.27 5.31 1.29
N MET A 43 4.63 4.10 1.71
CA MET A 43 4.51 3.64 3.10
C MET A 43 5.41 4.45 4.03
N LYS A 44 6.69 4.64 3.70
CA LYS A 44 7.63 5.48 4.48
C LYS A 44 7.15 6.91 4.68
N LYS A 45 6.43 7.48 3.72
CA LYS A 45 5.89 8.85 3.79
C LYS A 45 4.65 8.94 4.67
N ASN A 46 3.85 7.90 4.76
CA ASN A 46 2.49 7.94 5.33
C ASN A 46 2.32 7.10 6.61
N CYS A 47 3.16 6.08 6.85
CA CYS A 47 3.12 5.29 8.07
C CYS A 47 3.88 5.97 9.21
N THR A 48 3.39 5.78 10.43
CA THR A 48 4.06 6.19 11.68
C THR A 48 4.68 5.02 12.40
N CYS A 49 4.29 3.79 12.05
CA CYS A 49 4.75 2.55 12.67
C CYS A 49 4.78 1.41 11.62
N ILE A 50 5.40 0.30 12.00
CA ILE A 50 5.47 -0.95 11.24
C ILE A 50 4.95 -2.10 12.10
N SER A 51 4.70 -3.27 11.51
CA SER A 51 4.12 -4.42 12.21
C SER A 51 4.95 -4.90 13.39
N THR A 52 6.28 -4.84 13.27
CA THR A 52 7.20 -5.24 14.35
C THR A 52 7.12 -4.37 15.59
N ASP A 53 6.66 -3.12 15.47
CA ASP A 53 6.45 -2.23 16.63
C ASP A 53 5.33 -2.74 17.57
N PHE A 54 4.56 -3.73 17.14
CA PHE A 54 3.49 -4.38 17.88
C PHE A 54 3.86 -5.80 18.35
N ALA A 55 5.10 -6.25 18.15
CA ALA A 55 5.57 -7.55 18.62
C ALA A 55 5.57 -7.59 20.18
N ALA A 56 5.50 -8.80 20.75
CA ALA A 56 5.59 -8.97 22.20
C ALA A 56 6.98 -8.55 22.71
N GLU A 57 7.05 -7.99 23.95
CA GLU A 57 8.27 -7.43 24.53
C GLU A 57 9.45 -8.41 24.60
N GLU A 58 9.19 -9.74 24.65
CA GLU A 58 10.25 -10.76 24.64
C GLU A 58 11.05 -10.80 23.33
N GLU A 59 10.51 -10.20 22.26
CA GLU A 59 11.13 -10.20 20.93
C GLU A 59 11.80 -8.86 20.58
N GLN A 60 11.63 -7.81 21.41
CA GLN A 60 12.20 -6.48 21.15
C GLN A 60 12.66 -5.78 22.43
N GLU A 61 13.86 -5.16 22.36
CA GLU A 61 14.44 -4.37 23.45
C GLU A 61 13.75 -2.99 23.66
N ASP A 62 12.93 -2.52 22.68
CA ASP A 62 12.23 -1.23 22.72
C ASP A 62 10.92 -1.31 21.93
N ASN A 63 9.77 -1.36 22.60
CA ASN A 63 8.48 -1.12 21.97
C ASN A 63 8.38 0.34 21.56
N SER A 64 8.41 0.61 20.24
CA SER A 64 8.36 1.98 19.73
C SER A 64 6.97 2.60 19.79
N VAL A 65 5.92 1.80 20.05
CA VAL A 65 4.52 2.25 20.09
C VAL A 65 3.93 2.07 21.49
N THR A 66 3.34 3.15 22.03
CA THR A 66 2.71 3.16 23.35
C THR A 66 1.20 2.94 23.29
N ASP A 67 0.62 2.42 24.39
CA ASP A 67 -0.83 2.20 24.47
C ASP A 67 -1.62 3.52 24.29
N GLY A 68 -2.67 3.47 23.44
CA GLY A 68 -3.49 4.63 23.10
C GLY A 68 -2.88 5.59 22.06
N GLU A 69 -1.63 5.40 21.65
CA GLU A 69 -0.96 6.23 20.65
C GLU A 69 -1.70 6.22 19.31
N ARG A 70 -1.71 7.37 18.62
CA ARG A 70 -2.25 7.48 17.27
C ARG A 70 -1.24 6.96 16.27
N VAL A 71 -1.66 5.94 15.54
CA VAL A 71 -0.80 5.25 14.58
C VAL A 71 -1.42 5.20 13.19
N VAL A 72 -0.54 5.14 12.20
CA VAL A 72 -0.88 4.84 10.80
C VAL A 72 0.03 3.71 10.34
N ILE A 73 -0.58 2.58 10.02
CA ILE A 73 0.11 1.43 9.44
C ILE A 73 -0.38 1.19 8.02
N GLY A 74 0.51 0.83 7.12
CA GLY A 74 0.18 0.49 5.73
C GLY A 74 0.54 -0.95 5.42
N GLY A 75 -0.28 -1.62 4.62
CA GLY A 75 -0.02 -3.01 4.29
C GLY A 75 -1.09 -3.66 3.43
N LEU A 76 -0.92 -4.95 3.25
CA LEU A 76 -1.83 -5.84 2.57
C LEU A 76 -2.82 -6.44 3.59
N LEU A 77 -4.11 -6.38 3.32
CA LEU A 77 -5.10 -7.04 4.15
C LEU A 77 -5.10 -8.55 3.81
N VAL A 78 -4.64 -9.38 4.75
CA VAL A 78 -4.42 -10.82 4.51
C VAL A 78 -5.46 -11.72 5.13
N ASN A 79 -6.21 -11.22 6.12
CA ASN A 79 -7.26 -12.00 6.77
C ASN A 79 -8.36 -11.06 7.30
N LYS A 80 -9.60 -11.58 7.32
CA LYS A 80 -10.75 -10.87 7.87
C LYS A 80 -11.75 -11.84 8.50
N ILE A 81 -12.07 -11.63 9.77
CA ILE A 81 -13.11 -12.36 10.49
C ILE A 81 -14.18 -11.36 10.91
N VAL A 82 -15.41 -11.55 10.45
CA VAL A 82 -16.55 -10.73 10.85
C VAL A 82 -17.23 -11.37 12.04
N LYS A 83 -17.52 -10.59 13.07
CA LYS A 83 -18.17 -11.03 14.31
C LYS A 83 -19.38 -10.17 14.63
N THR A 84 -20.40 -10.77 15.24
CA THR A 84 -21.54 -10.05 15.80
C THR A 84 -21.26 -9.72 17.26
N THR A 85 -21.44 -8.46 17.64
CA THR A 85 -21.29 -8.00 19.02
C THR A 85 -22.52 -8.38 19.86
N LYS A 86 -22.41 -8.23 21.20
CA LYS A 86 -23.53 -8.46 22.12
C LYS A 86 -24.76 -7.57 21.81
N ASN A 87 -24.57 -6.44 21.18
CA ASN A 87 -25.62 -5.51 20.78
C ASN A 87 -26.17 -5.79 19.37
N ASN A 88 -25.91 -6.95 18.82
CA ASN A 88 -26.34 -7.37 17.47
C ASN A 88 -25.83 -6.45 16.35
N THR A 89 -24.68 -5.83 16.52
CA THR A 89 -23.98 -5.04 15.50
C THR A 89 -22.77 -5.80 14.97
N MET A 90 -22.36 -5.54 13.75
CA MET A 90 -21.24 -6.23 13.11
C MET A 90 -19.93 -5.48 13.36
N MET A 91 -18.87 -6.22 13.64
CA MET A 91 -17.49 -5.75 13.71
C MET A 91 -16.57 -6.68 12.93
N ALA A 92 -15.35 -6.26 12.63
CA ALA A 92 -14.36 -7.13 12.04
C ALA A 92 -13.06 -7.14 12.85
N ILE A 93 -12.41 -8.30 12.84
CA ILE A 93 -11.01 -8.46 13.19
C ILE A 93 -10.31 -8.82 11.89
N ALA A 94 -9.25 -8.09 11.56
CA ALA A 94 -8.49 -8.33 10.34
C ALA A 94 -6.99 -8.26 10.62
N SER A 95 -6.17 -8.77 9.71
CA SER A 95 -4.71 -8.72 9.80
C SER A 95 -4.14 -7.91 8.63
N ILE A 96 -3.24 -7.00 8.94
CA ILE A 96 -2.46 -6.25 7.96
C ILE A 96 -1.04 -6.82 7.94
N GLU A 97 -0.58 -7.22 6.76
CA GLU A 97 0.79 -7.68 6.49
C GLU A 97 1.56 -6.52 5.84
N ASP A 98 2.68 -6.13 6.42
CA ASP A 98 3.64 -5.21 5.81
C ASP A 98 4.89 -5.98 5.32
N LEU A 99 6.02 -5.31 5.13
CA LEU A 99 7.28 -5.93 4.70
C LEU A 99 8.00 -6.69 5.82
N TYR A 100 7.58 -6.53 7.06
CA TYR A 100 8.29 -7.01 8.25
C TYR A 100 7.51 -8.06 9.03
N GLY A 101 6.18 -8.07 8.90
CA GLY A 101 5.32 -9.01 9.60
C GLY A 101 3.84 -8.67 9.49
N THR A 102 3.06 -9.09 10.49
CA THR A 102 1.61 -8.87 10.54
C THR A 102 1.18 -8.24 11.85
N VAL A 103 0.15 -7.40 11.79
CA VAL A 103 -0.51 -6.84 12.97
C VAL A 103 -2.02 -7.01 12.88
N GLU A 104 -2.66 -7.33 14.01
CA GLU A 104 -4.11 -7.43 14.09
C GLU A 104 -4.75 -6.03 14.18
N ILE A 105 -5.81 -5.80 13.41
CA ILE A 105 -6.64 -4.61 13.49
C ILE A 105 -8.04 -4.96 13.97
N ILE A 106 -8.59 -4.16 14.86
CA ILE A 106 -9.96 -4.28 15.38
C ILE A 106 -10.79 -3.17 14.78
N VAL A 107 -11.80 -3.53 14.00
CA VAL A 107 -12.71 -2.59 13.33
C VAL A 107 -14.07 -2.65 14.01
N PHE A 108 -14.29 -1.71 14.93
CA PHE A 108 -15.54 -1.62 15.68
C PHE A 108 -16.74 -1.24 14.80
N PRO A 109 -17.99 -1.49 15.25
CA PRO A 109 -19.19 -1.40 14.42
C PRO A 109 -19.33 -0.07 13.68
N GLN A 110 -19.07 1.05 14.33
CA GLN A 110 -19.21 2.37 13.71
C GLN A 110 -18.28 2.55 12.51
N THR A 111 -17.03 2.09 12.62
CA THR A 111 -16.04 2.11 11.54
C THR A 111 -16.35 1.04 10.50
N TYR A 112 -16.76 -0.16 10.96
CA TYR A 112 -17.09 -1.27 10.09
C TYR A 112 -18.21 -0.90 9.11
N GLU A 113 -19.32 -0.35 9.57
CA GLU A 113 -20.43 0.04 8.69
C GLU A 113 -20.01 1.02 7.60
N LYS A 114 -19.11 1.94 7.90
CA LYS A 114 -18.61 2.94 6.94
C LYS A 114 -17.58 2.39 5.97
N LYS A 115 -16.74 1.42 6.41
CA LYS A 115 -15.52 1.00 5.71
C LYS A 115 -15.50 -0.48 5.29
N LYS A 116 -16.59 -1.26 5.55
CA LYS A 116 -16.65 -2.69 5.24
C LYS A 116 -16.34 -3.04 3.78
N HIS A 117 -16.64 -2.12 2.85
CA HIS A 117 -16.35 -2.29 1.42
C HIS A 117 -14.85 -2.21 1.10
N LEU A 118 -14.02 -1.67 1.99
CA LEU A 118 -12.56 -1.60 1.88
C LEU A 118 -11.84 -2.78 2.54
N LEU A 119 -12.56 -3.54 3.37
CA LEU A 119 -12.04 -4.73 4.05
C LEU A 119 -12.11 -5.94 3.11
N VAL A 120 -11.34 -5.92 2.05
CA VAL A 120 -11.22 -7.00 1.06
C VAL A 120 -9.81 -7.59 1.16
N GLU A 121 -9.70 -8.91 1.28
CA GLU A 121 -8.40 -9.60 1.29
C GLU A 121 -7.64 -9.31 0.00
N GLY A 122 -6.34 -9.09 0.09
CA GLY A 122 -5.50 -8.65 -1.01
C GLY A 122 -5.49 -7.14 -1.24
N SER A 123 -6.34 -6.36 -0.57
CA SER A 123 -6.35 -4.89 -0.68
C SER A 123 -5.14 -4.27 0.00
N LYS A 124 -4.51 -3.30 -0.68
CA LYS A 124 -3.41 -2.49 -0.16
C LYS A 124 -3.99 -1.23 0.50
N VAL A 125 -3.89 -1.11 1.82
CA VAL A 125 -4.57 -0.06 2.59
C VAL A 125 -3.68 0.53 3.67
N PHE A 126 -3.93 1.81 4.00
CA PHE A 126 -3.50 2.43 5.24
C PHE A 126 -4.62 2.33 6.27
N VAL A 127 -4.27 1.90 7.46
CA VAL A 127 -5.15 1.87 8.62
C VAL A 127 -4.71 2.95 9.59
N LYS A 128 -5.59 3.91 9.86
CA LYS A 128 -5.41 4.92 10.90
C LYS A 128 -6.16 4.46 12.14
N GLY A 129 -5.51 4.56 13.29
CA GLY A 129 -6.12 4.10 14.51
C GLY A 129 -5.35 4.49 15.77
N ARG A 130 -5.60 3.73 16.80
CA ARG A 130 -4.86 3.79 18.06
C ARG A 130 -4.23 2.45 18.35
N ALA A 131 -3.00 2.45 18.79
CA ALA A 131 -2.36 1.27 19.32
C ALA A 131 -3.08 0.81 20.59
N GLN A 132 -3.20 -0.49 20.74
CA GLN A 132 -3.56 -1.16 21.98
C GLN A 132 -2.46 -2.16 22.28
N THR A 133 -1.70 -1.89 23.32
CA THR A 133 -0.61 -2.75 23.79
C THR A 133 -0.91 -3.24 25.20
N GLU A 134 -0.56 -4.47 25.47
CA GLU A 134 -0.64 -5.10 26.78
C GLU A 134 0.69 -5.81 27.06
N ASP A 135 1.16 -5.78 28.29
CA ASP A 135 2.42 -6.43 28.69
C ASP A 135 2.46 -7.90 28.24
N ASN A 136 3.56 -8.33 27.65
CA ASN A 136 3.81 -9.70 27.18
C ASN A 136 2.80 -10.22 26.13
N LYS A 137 2.13 -9.36 25.38
CA LYS A 137 1.23 -9.74 24.27
C LYS A 137 1.53 -8.92 23.03
N ALA A 138 1.29 -9.53 21.88
CA ALA A 138 1.30 -8.80 20.64
C ALA A 138 0.26 -7.68 20.66
N GLY A 139 0.69 -6.48 20.32
CA GLY A 139 -0.16 -5.30 20.23
C GLY A 139 -1.13 -5.39 19.04
N LYS A 140 -2.12 -4.50 19.03
CA LYS A 140 -3.18 -4.41 18.02
C LYS A 140 -3.44 -2.96 17.66
N VAL A 141 -4.10 -2.74 16.53
CA VAL A 141 -4.57 -1.40 16.14
C VAL A 141 -6.09 -1.34 16.22
N ILE A 142 -6.60 -0.44 17.05
CA ILE A 142 -8.02 -0.08 17.05
C ILE A 142 -8.28 0.85 15.87
N CYS A 143 -8.86 0.30 14.82
CA CYS A 143 -9.08 1.00 13.56
C CYS A 143 -10.12 2.11 13.69
N GLN A 144 -9.76 3.31 13.26
CA GLN A 144 -10.64 4.48 13.16
C GLN A 144 -10.96 4.83 11.71
N ASP A 145 -10.03 4.61 10.79
CA ASP A 145 -10.21 4.87 9.37
C ASP A 145 -9.37 3.93 8.50
N ILE A 146 -9.86 3.66 7.29
CA ILE A 146 -9.18 2.84 6.28
C ILE A 146 -9.13 3.63 4.98
N ILE A 147 -7.94 3.73 4.39
CA ILE A 147 -7.69 4.49 3.17
C ILE A 147 -6.93 3.58 2.20
N PRO A 148 -7.48 3.25 1.02
CA PRO A 148 -6.76 2.53 -0.02
C PRO A 148 -5.51 3.29 -0.48
N PHE A 149 -4.46 2.56 -0.87
CA PHE A 149 -3.20 3.18 -1.35
C PHE A 149 -3.41 4.05 -2.59
N ASP A 150 -4.35 3.66 -3.45
CA ASP A 150 -4.69 4.37 -4.68
C ASP A 150 -5.43 5.71 -4.44
N ARG A 151 -5.95 5.92 -3.23
CA ARG A 151 -6.59 7.19 -2.84
C ARG A 151 -5.66 8.19 -2.17
N ILE A 152 -4.40 7.84 -1.97
CA ILE A 152 -3.40 8.80 -1.51
C ILE A 152 -2.77 9.46 -2.73
N PRO A 153 -2.88 10.78 -2.88
CA PRO A 153 -2.26 11.48 -3.98
C PRO A 153 -0.75 11.25 -4.01
N CYS A 154 -0.24 10.84 -5.15
CA CYS A 154 1.17 10.71 -5.43
C CYS A 154 1.70 11.97 -6.13
N GLU A 155 3.02 12.15 -6.14
CA GLU A 155 3.68 13.11 -7.00
C GLU A 155 4.41 12.35 -8.12
N LEU A 156 3.97 12.58 -9.36
CA LEU A 156 4.69 12.09 -10.54
C LEU A 156 5.76 13.10 -10.93
N TRP A 157 7.02 12.70 -10.82
CA TRP A 157 8.15 13.54 -11.20
C TRP A 157 8.62 13.18 -12.61
N ILE A 158 8.55 14.17 -13.52
CA ILE A 158 9.02 14.03 -14.90
C ILE A 158 10.25 14.92 -15.07
N ARG A 159 11.38 14.29 -15.39
CA ARG A 159 12.65 14.97 -15.58
C ARG A 159 12.90 15.29 -17.06
N PHE A 160 13.27 16.53 -17.32
CA PHE A 160 13.75 17.00 -18.61
C PHE A 160 15.17 17.55 -18.48
N ALA A 161 16.00 17.39 -19.51
CA ALA A 161 17.36 17.89 -19.50
C ALA A 161 17.41 19.42 -19.34
N ASN A 162 16.49 20.12 -19.98
CA ASN A 162 16.37 21.59 -19.94
C ASN A 162 14.95 22.05 -20.30
N LYS A 163 14.72 23.36 -20.18
CA LYS A 163 13.45 23.99 -20.48
C LYS A 163 13.00 23.83 -21.94
N GLU A 164 13.92 23.84 -22.89
CA GLU A 164 13.62 23.68 -24.31
C GLU A 164 13.05 22.29 -24.60
N ALA A 165 13.66 21.24 -24.03
CA ALA A 165 13.19 19.87 -24.14
C ALA A 165 11.78 19.69 -23.54
N TYR A 166 11.49 20.36 -22.44
CA TYR A 166 10.15 20.37 -21.84
C TYR A 166 9.13 21.07 -22.76
N LEU A 167 9.43 22.28 -23.23
CA LEU A 167 8.53 23.06 -24.09
C LEU A 167 8.21 22.36 -25.42
N ALA A 168 9.16 21.59 -25.97
CA ALA A 168 8.95 20.83 -27.20
C ALA A 168 7.84 19.78 -27.09
N VAL A 169 7.59 19.24 -25.87
CA VAL A 169 6.59 18.19 -25.63
C VAL A 169 5.45 18.64 -24.70
N GLU A 170 5.50 19.83 -24.13
CA GLU A 170 4.56 20.32 -23.12
C GLU A 170 3.12 20.12 -23.51
N LYS A 171 2.74 20.54 -24.74
CA LYS A 171 1.35 20.43 -25.21
C LYS A 171 0.86 18.99 -25.27
N LYS A 172 1.70 18.06 -25.75
CA LYS A 172 1.35 16.64 -25.86
C LYS A 172 1.29 15.99 -24.47
N LEU A 173 2.22 16.34 -23.59
CA LEU A 173 2.25 15.88 -22.20
C LEU A 173 0.98 16.31 -21.47
N LEU A 174 0.63 17.59 -21.53
CA LEU A 174 -0.56 18.13 -20.87
C LEU A 174 -1.85 17.51 -21.39
N GLN A 175 -1.94 17.19 -22.68
CA GLN A 175 -3.10 16.48 -23.25
C GLN A 175 -3.22 15.06 -22.70
N GLN A 176 -2.13 14.31 -22.58
CA GLN A 176 -2.14 12.97 -21.97
C GLN A 176 -2.51 13.01 -20.49
N VAL A 177 -1.95 13.96 -19.77
CA VAL A 177 -2.23 14.12 -18.33
C VAL A 177 -3.71 14.38 -18.06
N VAL A 178 -4.36 15.23 -18.84
CA VAL A 178 -5.80 15.58 -18.67
C VAL A 178 -6.72 14.44 -19.09
N SER A 179 -6.24 13.47 -19.89
CA SER A 179 -7.06 12.33 -20.32
C SER A 179 -7.36 11.32 -19.22
N GLU A 180 -6.60 11.34 -18.12
CA GLU A 180 -6.73 10.40 -17.01
C GLU A 180 -7.19 11.12 -15.74
N ASP A 181 -8.40 10.81 -15.28
CA ASP A 181 -9.00 11.39 -14.07
C ASP A 181 -8.28 10.86 -12.81
N GLY A 182 -7.81 11.77 -11.95
CA GLY A 182 -7.09 11.39 -10.73
C GLY A 182 -6.78 12.58 -9.83
N THR A 183 -6.04 12.30 -8.75
CA THR A 183 -5.64 13.29 -7.74
C THR A 183 -4.13 13.44 -7.61
N ASP A 184 -3.37 12.74 -8.46
CA ASP A 184 -1.91 12.76 -8.41
C ASP A 184 -1.38 14.06 -9.03
N THR A 185 -0.40 14.64 -8.35
CA THR A 185 0.21 15.90 -8.78
C THR A 185 1.40 15.64 -9.68
N ILE A 186 1.56 16.45 -10.73
CA ILE A 186 2.71 16.37 -11.63
C ILE A 186 3.73 17.44 -11.28
N CYS A 187 4.98 17.01 -11.11
CA CYS A 187 6.15 17.84 -10.88
C CYS A 187 7.11 17.70 -12.06
N ILE A 188 7.41 18.79 -12.74
CA ILE A 188 8.41 18.86 -13.82
C ILE A 188 9.74 19.30 -13.21
N TYR A 189 10.77 18.50 -13.38
CA TYR A 189 12.15 18.85 -12.98
C TYR A 189 13.00 19.16 -14.21
N LEU A 190 13.54 20.36 -14.25
CA LEU A 190 14.45 20.84 -15.27
C LEU A 190 15.89 20.73 -14.74
N GLU A 191 16.66 19.81 -15.30
CA GLU A 191 17.95 19.40 -14.73
C GLU A 191 19.02 20.50 -14.83
N GLN A 192 19.18 21.15 -16.00
CA GLN A 192 20.18 22.19 -16.21
C GLN A 192 19.87 23.45 -15.41
N GLU A 193 18.62 23.82 -15.26
CA GLU A 193 18.17 24.99 -14.51
C GLU A 193 18.02 24.71 -13.01
N HIS A 194 18.11 23.46 -12.57
CA HIS A 194 17.80 23.00 -11.21
C HIS A 194 16.44 23.49 -10.70
N GLN A 195 15.44 23.57 -11.60
CA GLN A 195 14.12 24.10 -11.29
C GLN A 195 13.05 23.01 -11.23
N VAL A 196 12.15 23.16 -10.26
CA VAL A 196 10.94 22.34 -10.13
C VAL A 196 9.73 23.19 -10.46
N LYS A 197 8.91 22.73 -11.40
CA LYS A 197 7.60 23.31 -11.74
C LYS A 197 6.51 22.33 -11.35
N LYS A 198 5.76 22.64 -10.31
CA LYS A 198 4.56 21.88 -9.94
C LYS A 198 3.38 22.33 -10.81
N LEU A 199 2.71 21.42 -11.49
CA LEU A 199 1.56 21.76 -12.31
C LEU A 199 0.35 22.10 -11.44
N PRO A 200 -0.52 23.01 -11.90
CA PRO A 200 -1.79 23.34 -11.22
C PRO A 200 -2.71 22.13 -11.06
N ARG A 201 -3.66 22.22 -10.12
CA ARG A 201 -4.64 21.16 -9.86
C ARG A 201 -5.48 20.75 -11.07
N SER A 202 -5.66 21.64 -12.04
CA SER A 202 -6.33 21.33 -13.32
C SER A 202 -5.62 20.27 -14.16
N TYR A 203 -4.40 19.88 -13.77
CA TYR A 203 -3.58 18.83 -14.38
C TYR A 203 -3.30 17.69 -13.39
N GLU A 204 -4.10 17.54 -12.34
CA GLU A 204 -4.08 16.32 -11.52
C GLU A 204 -4.55 15.15 -12.38
N THR A 205 -3.90 14.00 -12.19
CA THR A 205 -4.08 12.82 -13.06
C THR A 205 -4.02 11.54 -12.24
N ASN A 206 -4.22 10.39 -12.87
CA ASN A 206 -3.90 9.09 -12.29
C ASN A 206 -2.55 8.63 -12.84
N ALA A 207 -1.46 8.92 -12.09
CA ALA A 207 -0.09 8.63 -12.50
C ALA A 207 0.20 7.15 -12.76
N ARG A 208 -0.65 6.24 -12.30
CA ARG A 208 -0.53 4.79 -12.51
C ARG A 208 -1.14 4.33 -13.84
N ARG A 209 -1.88 5.20 -14.52
CA ARG A 209 -2.51 4.93 -15.83
C ARG A 209 -1.85 5.67 -16.98
N LEU A 210 -0.93 6.58 -16.69
CA LEU A 210 -0.09 7.29 -17.66
C LEU A 210 1.05 6.42 -18.15
#